data_099b16c9b9e1f77b0878e2d6d7b615b0
#
_entry.id   099b16c9b9e1f77b0878e2d6d7b615b0
#
_cell.length_a   1.000
_cell.length_b   1.000
_cell.length_c   1.000
_cell.angle_alpha   90.00
_cell.angle_beta   90.00
_cell.angle_gamma   90.00
#
_symmetry.space_group_name_H-M   'P 1'
#
loop_
_entity.id
_entity.type
_entity.pdbx_description
1 polymer ?
#
loop_
_entity_poly.entity_id
_entity_poly.type
_entity_poly.pdbx_seq_one_letter_code
_entity_poly.pdbx_strand_id
1 'polypeptide(L)'
;MTGIFIGIVVYLAATFGVSIYTGRKGHSKSSAGFIVGEKNFGSVVTALAMGTTLASGFAFIGLVGMGYTLGLVATWQCIWGTILEFICWFFLAHKLRAMSEKTEVLTPIEAMSKLHGDPHNLIKISGGLMIGLFITFYLAGQFTAASKAANVLGLNPSAIAVGIAVLTIAYIFLG
;
A
#
# COMPACT_ATOMS: atom_id res chain seq x y z
N MET A 1 18.49 -9.50 -20.81
CA MET A 1 17.70 -8.26 -20.77
C MET A 1 16.32 -8.40 -21.40
N THR A 2 16.19 -8.98 -22.59
CA THR A 2 14.89 -9.15 -23.29
C THR A 2 13.79 -9.81 -22.44
N GLY A 3 14.11 -10.87 -21.66
CA GLY A 3 13.13 -11.55 -20.81
C GLY A 3 12.58 -10.68 -19.69
N ILE A 4 13.39 -9.79 -19.10
CA ILE A 4 12.95 -8.86 -18.06
C ILE A 4 11.97 -7.84 -18.63
N PHE A 5 12.25 -7.29 -19.80
CA PHE A 5 11.35 -6.36 -20.48
C PHE A 5 10.01 -7.01 -20.85
N ILE A 6 10.05 -8.24 -21.37
CA ILE A 6 8.83 -9.01 -21.67
C ILE A 6 8.02 -9.21 -20.38
N GLY A 7 8.66 -9.61 -19.28
CA GLY A 7 7.99 -9.78 -17.98
C GLY A 7 7.31 -8.49 -17.49
N ILE A 8 8.00 -7.35 -17.59
CA ILE A 8 7.43 -6.04 -17.21
C ILE A 8 6.23 -5.69 -18.09
N VAL A 9 6.34 -5.85 -19.40
CA VAL A 9 5.24 -5.55 -20.34
C VAL A 9 4.03 -6.43 -20.07
N VAL A 10 4.23 -7.74 -19.86
CA VAL A 10 3.15 -8.69 -19.55
C VAL A 10 2.48 -8.32 -18.22
N TYR A 11 3.27 -8.00 -17.18
CA TYR A 11 2.75 -7.56 -15.89
C TYR A 11 1.90 -6.29 -16.01
N LEU A 12 2.42 -5.27 -16.69
CA LEU A 12 1.69 -4.02 -16.91
C LEU A 12 0.41 -4.25 -17.72
N ALA A 13 0.47 -5.03 -18.79
CA ALA A 13 -0.70 -5.34 -19.60
C ALA A 13 -1.78 -6.07 -18.78
N ALA A 14 -1.39 -7.04 -17.95
CA ALA A 14 -2.31 -7.75 -17.06
C ALA A 14 -2.94 -6.79 -16.03
N THR A 15 -2.12 -5.96 -15.37
CA THR A 15 -2.57 -5.02 -14.34
C THR A 15 -3.54 -3.98 -14.91
N PHE A 16 -3.18 -3.33 -16.02
CA PHE A 16 -4.06 -2.37 -16.68
C PHE A 16 -5.30 -3.03 -17.28
N GLY A 17 -5.17 -4.23 -17.83
CA GLY A 17 -6.30 -5.01 -18.36
C GLY A 17 -7.34 -5.30 -17.28
N VAL A 18 -6.90 -5.75 -16.09
CA VAL A 18 -7.80 -5.97 -14.95
C VAL A 18 -8.42 -4.65 -14.48
N SER A 19 -7.64 -3.57 -14.36
CA SER A 19 -8.15 -2.26 -13.94
C SER A 19 -9.23 -1.72 -14.89
N ILE A 20 -9.00 -1.76 -16.20
CA ILE A 20 -9.99 -1.33 -17.19
C ILE A 20 -11.25 -2.23 -17.16
N TYR A 21 -11.06 -3.54 -16.97
CA TYR A 21 -12.20 -4.46 -16.90
C TYR A 21 -13.07 -4.20 -15.67
N THR A 22 -12.45 -3.98 -14.50
CA THR A 22 -13.16 -3.68 -13.25
C THR A 22 -13.78 -2.29 -13.26
N GLY A 23 -13.07 -1.28 -13.74
CA GLY A 23 -13.55 0.09 -13.85
C GLY A 23 -14.80 0.20 -14.76
N ARG A 24 -14.83 -0.55 -15.88
CA ARG A 24 -15.99 -0.58 -16.79
C ARG A 24 -17.25 -1.20 -16.18
N LYS A 25 -17.09 -2.10 -15.20
CA LYS A 25 -18.23 -2.71 -14.51
C LYS A 25 -18.90 -1.81 -13.48
N GLY A 26 -18.36 -0.61 -13.26
CA GLY A 26 -19.01 0.45 -12.48
C GLY A 26 -19.21 0.11 -11.00
N HIS A 27 -18.31 -0.66 -10.41
CA HIS A 27 -18.45 -1.13 -9.05
C HIS A 27 -18.25 -0.08 -7.95
N SER A 28 -17.85 1.13 -8.31
CA SER A 28 -17.55 2.17 -7.32
C SER A 28 -18.27 3.49 -7.62
N LYS A 29 -19.58 3.50 -7.38
CA LYS A 29 -20.39 4.74 -7.47
C LYS A 29 -20.34 5.58 -6.19
N SER A 30 -19.77 5.06 -5.10
CA SER A 30 -19.69 5.75 -3.81
C SER A 30 -18.22 5.93 -3.38
N SER A 31 -17.94 6.96 -2.56
CA SER A 31 -16.62 7.14 -1.96
C SER A 31 -16.21 5.94 -1.11
N ALA A 32 -17.14 5.29 -0.43
CA ALA A 32 -16.90 4.07 0.33
C ALA A 32 -16.53 2.89 -0.57
N GLY A 33 -17.20 2.75 -1.72
CA GLY A 33 -16.86 1.73 -2.71
C GLY A 33 -15.45 1.90 -3.25
N PHE A 34 -15.03 3.13 -3.54
CA PHE A 34 -13.69 3.42 -4.02
C PHE A 34 -12.61 3.16 -2.96
N ILE A 35 -12.83 3.55 -1.70
CA ILE A 35 -11.82 3.45 -0.63
C ILE A 35 -11.72 2.03 -0.07
N VAL A 36 -12.85 1.36 0.20
CA VAL A 36 -12.89 0.07 0.93
C VAL A 36 -13.59 -1.06 0.16
N GLY A 37 -13.89 -0.88 -1.12
CA GLY A 37 -14.54 -1.89 -1.96
C GLY A 37 -15.89 -2.36 -1.41
N GLU A 38 -16.65 -1.45 -0.77
CA GLU A 38 -17.95 -1.72 -0.12
C GLU A 38 -17.90 -2.85 0.93
N LYS A 39 -16.69 -3.20 1.40
CA LYS A 39 -16.43 -4.29 2.38
C LYS A 39 -16.88 -5.69 1.89
N ASN A 40 -17.02 -5.89 0.59
CA ASN A 40 -17.53 -7.13 -0.02
C ASN A 40 -16.44 -8.16 -0.36
N PHE A 41 -15.18 -7.90 -0.01
CA PHE A 41 -14.08 -8.81 -0.29
C PHE A 41 -14.06 -9.99 0.70
N GLY A 42 -13.90 -11.20 0.14
CA GLY A 42 -13.68 -12.40 0.94
C GLY A 42 -12.30 -12.40 1.61
N SER A 43 -12.13 -13.26 2.64
CA SER A 43 -10.89 -13.34 3.43
C SER A 43 -9.64 -13.62 2.59
N VAL A 44 -9.73 -14.44 1.56
CA VAL A 44 -8.60 -14.77 0.68
C VAL A 44 -8.15 -13.55 -0.12
N VAL A 45 -9.10 -12.81 -0.72
CA VAL A 45 -8.79 -11.61 -1.50
C VAL A 45 -8.19 -10.54 -0.61
N THR A 46 -8.73 -10.35 0.59
CA THR A 46 -8.21 -9.40 1.58
C THR A 46 -6.80 -9.77 2.03
N ALA A 47 -6.53 -11.04 2.29
CA ALA A 47 -5.20 -11.52 2.68
C ALA A 47 -4.17 -11.32 1.56
N LEU A 48 -4.53 -11.63 0.31
CA LEU A 48 -3.67 -11.40 -0.85
C LEU A 48 -3.40 -9.91 -1.07
N ALA A 49 -4.42 -9.06 -0.98
CA ALA A 49 -4.27 -7.61 -1.10
C ALA A 49 -3.35 -7.06 -0.01
N MET A 50 -3.48 -7.51 1.23
CA MET A 50 -2.60 -7.12 2.33
C MET A 50 -1.16 -7.57 2.08
N GLY A 51 -0.95 -8.83 1.67
CA GLY A 51 0.38 -9.36 1.34
C GLY A 51 1.06 -8.57 0.22
N THR A 52 0.34 -8.17 -0.82
CA THR A 52 0.91 -7.35 -1.90
C THR A 52 1.22 -5.93 -1.45
N THR A 53 0.44 -5.35 -0.54
CA THR A 53 0.71 -4.02 0.03
C THR A 53 1.99 -4.02 0.87
N LEU A 54 2.30 -5.11 1.56
CA LEU A 54 3.53 -5.27 2.34
C LEU A 54 4.77 -5.50 1.46
N ALA A 55 4.59 -6.00 0.24
CA ALA A 55 5.67 -6.22 -0.73
C ALA A 55 6.19 -4.89 -1.31
N SER A 56 6.88 -4.12 -0.48
CA SER A 56 7.39 -2.78 -0.79
C SER A 56 8.84 -2.79 -1.27
N GLY A 57 9.30 -1.69 -1.85
CA GLY A 57 10.72 -1.49 -2.19
C GLY A 57 11.65 -1.61 -0.98
N PHE A 58 11.16 -1.34 0.23
CA PHE A 58 11.91 -1.60 1.45
C PHE A 58 12.12 -3.11 1.67
N ALA A 59 11.11 -3.94 1.45
CA ALA A 59 11.26 -5.39 1.59
C ALA A 59 12.29 -5.97 0.61
N PHE A 60 12.28 -5.51 -0.63
CA PHE A 60 13.17 -6.06 -1.67
C PHE A 60 14.59 -5.46 -1.68
N ILE A 61 14.74 -4.19 -1.36
CA ILE A 61 16.03 -3.49 -1.43
C ILE A 61 16.52 -3.07 -0.06
N GLY A 62 15.64 -2.52 0.78
CA GLY A 62 16.00 -2.03 2.11
C GLY A 62 16.44 -3.14 3.05
N LEU A 63 15.63 -4.19 3.19
CA LEU A 63 15.96 -5.33 4.07
C LEU A 63 17.19 -6.11 3.59
N VAL A 64 17.33 -6.29 2.27
CA VAL A 64 18.52 -6.92 1.69
C VAL A 64 19.77 -6.06 1.98
N GLY A 65 19.68 -4.75 1.81
CA GLY A 65 20.76 -3.81 2.15
C GLY A 65 21.11 -3.82 3.64
N MET A 66 20.12 -3.89 4.51
CA MET A 66 20.33 -4.04 5.96
C MET A 66 20.99 -5.39 6.30
N GLY A 67 20.58 -6.47 5.66
CA GLY A 67 21.23 -7.77 5.80
C GLY A 67 22.70 -7.74 5.40
N TYR A 68 23.04 -7.00 4.35
CA TYR A 68 24.42 -6.82 3.91
C TYR A 68 25.25 -6.00 4.89
N THR A 69 24.69 -4.93 5.49
CA THR A 69 25.42 -4.01 6.37
C THR A 69 25.44 -4.45 7.82
N LEU A 70 24.36 -5.01 8.33
CA LEU A 70 24.15 -5.39 9.73
C LEU A 70 24.24 -6.91 9.96
N GLY A 71 24.35 -7.69 8.89
CA GLY A 71 24.38 -9.14 8.96
C GLY A 71 23.09 -9.74 9.56
N LEU A 72 23.23 -10.82 10.32
CA LEU A 72 22.10 -11.55 10.90
C LEU A 72 21.22 -10.73 11.86
N VAL A 73 21.71 -9.59 12.37
CA VAL A 73 20.92 -8.71 13.24
C VAL A 73 19.68 -8.17 12.50
N ALA A 74 19.78 -7.93 11.19
CA ALA A 74 18.63 -7.51 10.37
C ALA A 74 17.49 -8.55 10.37
N THR A 75 17.78 -9.82 10.55
CA THR A 75 16.78 -10.90 10.60
C THR A 75 15.83 -10.74 11.80
N TRP A 76 16.33 -10.22 12.93
CA TRP A 76 15.50 -9.96 14.09
C TRP A 76 14.39 -8.95 13.82
N GLN A 77 14.63 -7.94 12.98
CA GLN A 77 13.60 -6.98 12.59
C GLN A 77 12.48 -7.66 11.82
N CYS A 78 12.81 -8.59 10.92
CA CYS A 78 11.79 -9.33 10.17
C CYS A 78 10.97 -10.23 11.09
N ILE A 79 11.63 -10.97 11.99
CA ILE A 79 10.97 -11.89 12.91
C ILE A 79 10.04 -11.13 13.85
N TRP A 80 10.54 -10.12 14.56
CA TRP A 80 9.73 -9.36 15.50
C TRP A 80 8.65 -8.51 14.79
N GLY A 81 8.96 -7.95 13.64
CA GLY A 81 7.98 -7.22 12.82
C GLY A 81 6.79 -8.11 12.47
N THR A 82 7.04 -9.32 11.96
CA THR A 82 5.99 -10.28 11.60
C THR A 82 5.18 -10.75 12.82
N ILE A 83 5.86 -11.05 13.93
CA ILE A 83 5.18 -11.49 15.16
C ILE A 83 4.27 -10.37 15.71
N LEU A 84 4.79 -9.15 15.81
CA LEU A 84 4.03 -8.01 16.32
C LEU A 84 2.85 -7.67 15.41
N GLU A 85 3.04 -7.72 14.10
CA GLU A 85 1.97 -7.51 13.13
C GLU A 85 0.88 -8.56 13.26
N PHE A 86 1.24 -9.84 13.37
CA PHE A 86 0.29 -10.92 13.61
C PHE A 86 -0.50 -10.71 14.90
N ILE A 87 0.17 -10.38 16.01
CA ILE A 87 -0.48 -10.09 17.30
C ILE A 87 -1.44 -8.89 17.15
N CYS A 88 -0.99 -7.81 16.54
CA CYS A 88 -1.79 -6.62 16.32
C CYS A 88 -3.08 -6.95 15.54
N TRP A 89 -2.96 -7.64 14.43
CA TRP A 89 -4.12 -8.00 13.61
C TRP A 89 -5.05 -9.00 14.31
N PHE A 90 -4.48 -9.96 15.03
CA PHE A 90 -5.27 -10.94 15.78
C PHE A 90 -6.20 -10.29 16.82
N PHE A 91 -5.71 -9.30 17.55
CA PHE A 91 -6.51 -8.62 18.59
C PHE A 91 -7.31 -7.43 18.06
N LEU A 92 -6.83 -6.74 17.06
CA LEU A 92 -7.39 -5.45 16.65
C LEU A 92 -8.36 -5.56 15.47
N ALA A 93 -8.16 -6.49 14.55
CA ALA A 93 -8.93 -6.54 13.31
C ALA A 93 -10.44 -6.67 13.54
N HIS A 94 -10.87 -7.62 14.37
CA HIS A 94 -12.29 -7.81 14.61
C HIS A 94 -12.94 -6.67 15.40
N LYS A 95 -12.18 -6.02 16.29
CA LYS A 95 -12.67 -4.84 17.03
C LYS A 95 -12.86 -3.65 16.11
N LEU A 96 -11.88 -3.40 15.23
CA LEU A 96 -11.97 -2.33 14.23
C LEU A 96 -13.12 -2.58 13.26
N ARG A 97 -13.31 -3.82 12.82
CA ARG A 97 -14.42 -4.18 11.96
C ARG A 97 -15.77 -3.95 12.63
N ALA A 98 -15.97 -4.45 13.83
CA ALA A 98 -17.21 -4.25 14.58
C ALA A 98 -17.51 -2.78 14.84
N MET A 99 -16.47 -1.98 15.12
CA MET A 99 -16.61 -0.54 15.27
C MET A 99 -16.98 0.14 13.94
N SER A 100 -16.31 -0.23 12.85
CA SER A 100 -16.60 0.31 11.52
C SER A 100 -18.02 -0.02 11.02
N GLU A 101 -18.56 -1.16 11.41
CA GLU A 101 -19.95 -1.54 11.10
C GLU A 101 -20.96 -0.74 11.91
N LYS A 102 -20.66 -0.45 13.19
CA LYS A 102 -21.55 0.32 14.08
C LYS A 102 -21.55 1.82 13.80
N THR A 103 -20.42 2.37 13.40
CA THR A 103 -20.22 3.84 13.30
C THR A 103 -20.09 4.33 11.86
N GLU A 104 -20.17 3.42 10.88
CA GLU A 104 -20.03 3.71 9.43
C GLU A 104 -18.75 4.48 9.08
N VAL A 105 -17.69 4.31 9.88
CA VAL A 105 -16.38 4.93 9.62
C VAL A 105 -15.59 4.14 8.60
N LEU A 106 -14.84 4.86 7.78
CA LEU A 106 -14.02 4.28 6.70
C LEU A 106 -12.53 4.18 7.09
N THR A 107 -12.08 5.01 8.04
CA THR A 107 -10.68 5.07 8.42
C THR A 107 -10.47 4.93 9.92
N PRO A 108 -9.32 4.38 10.38
CA PRO A 108 -8.99 4.30 11.81
C PRO A 108 -8.97 5.66 12.50
N ILE A 109 -8.51 6.72 11.81
CA ILE A 109 -8.50 8.08 12.37
C ILE A 109 -9.92 8.59 12.61
N GLU A 110 -10.82 8.36 11.66
CA GLU A 110 -12.22 8.73 11.81
C GLU A 110 -12.86 7.99 12.98
N ALA A 111 -12.51 6.72 13.14
CA ALA A 111 -12.93 5.93 14.27
C ALA A 111 -12.46 6.52 15.60
N MET A 112 -11.20 6.90 15.71
CA MET A 112 -10.64 7.56 16.89
C MET A 112 -11.31 8.90 17.17
N SER A 113 -11.54 9.72 16.15
CA SER A 113 -12.24 11.00 16.28
C SER A 113 -13.66 10.83 16.84
N LYS A 114 -14.43 9.86 16.30
CA LYS A 114 -15.78 9.56 16.80
C LYS A 114 -15.79 9.03 18.23
N LEU A 115 -14.84 8.15 18.58
CA LEU A 115 -14.75 7.59 19.93
C LEU A 115 -14.44 8.64 21.00
N HIS A 116 -13.65 9.65 20.68
CA HIS A 116 -13.23 10.69 21.60
C HIS A 116 -14.12 11.95 21.55
N GLY A 117 -15.19 11.92 20.75
CA GLY A 117 -16.12 13.04 20.66
C GLY A 117 -15.43 14.33 20.19
N ASP A 118 -14.57 14.26 19.18
CA ASP A 118 -13.74 15.36 18.67
C ASP A 118 -14.60 16.46 17.98
N PRO A 119 -15.05 17.49 18.70
CA PRO A 119 -15.98 18.50 18.18
C PRO A 119 -15.32 19.42 17.15
N HIS A 120 -14.00 19.55 17.21
CA HIS A 120 -13.23 20.44 16.34
C HIS A 120 -12.48 19.69 15.24
N ASN A 121 -12.70 18.37 15.08
CA ASN A 121 -11.99 17.52 14.13
C ASN A 121 -10.44 17.56 14.26
N LEU A 122 -9.92 17.90 15.43
CA LEU A 122 -8.48 18.03 15.67
C LEU A 122 -7.75 16.70 15.47
N ILE A 123 -8.33 15.58 15.95
CA ILE A 123 -7.77 14.24 15.75
C ILE A 123 -7.78 13.89 14.26
N LYS A 124 -8.86 14.23 13.55
CA LYS A 124 -9.03 13.97 12.13
C LYS A 124 -8.01 14.75 11.28
N ILE A 125 -7.84 16.03 11.58
CA ILE A 125 -6.91 16.91 10.86
C ILE A 125 -5.45 16.53 11.16
N SER A 126 -5.08 16.43 12.43
CA SER A 126 -3.70 16.08 12.82
C SER A 126 -3.31 14.69 12.32
N GLY A 127 -4.19 13.71 12.48
CA GLY A 127 -3.96 12.35 11.98
C GLY A 127 -3.84 12.30 10.46
N GLY A 128 -4.69 13.03 9.73
CA GLY A 128 -4.62 13.16 8.28
C GLY A 128 -3.31 13.79 7.81
N LEU A 129 -2.87 14.87 8.46
CA LEU A 129 -1.58 15.52 8.17
C LEU A 129 -0.39 14.58 8.43
N MET A 130 -0.40 13.86 9.56
CA MET A 130 0.64 12.89 9.87
C MET A 130 0.70 11.76 8.84
N ILE A 131 -0.45 11.17 8.48
CA ILE A 131 -0.50 10.15 7.44
C ILE A 131 0.02 10.70 6.11
N GLY A 132 -0.42 11.90 5.69
CA GLY A 132 0.03 12.52 4.46
C GLY A 132 1.56 12.70 4.43
N LEU A 133 2.14 13.17 5.54
CA LEU A 133 3.58 13.31 5.69
C LEU A 133 4.30 11.96 5.57
N PHE A 134 3.89 10.96 6.34
CA PHE A 134 4.56 9.64 6.34
C PHE A 134 4.40 8.90 5.03
N ILE A 135 3.24 8.98 4.37
CA ILE A 135 3.04 8.40 3.04
C ILE A 135 3.94 9.07 2.01
N THR A 136 4.17 10.37 2.11
CA THR A 136 5.10 11.07 1.21
C THR A 136 6.52 10.51 1.34
N PHE A 137 7.03 10.31 2.55
CA PHE A 137 8.31 9.65 2.78
C PHE A 137 8.34 8.20 2.31
N TYR A 138 7.25 7.47 2.52
CA TYR A 138 7.10 6.10 2.04
C TYR A 138 7.20 6.04 0.51
N LEU A 139 6.47 6.89 -0.20
CA LEU A 139 6.53 6.99 -1.67
C LEU A 139 7.92 7.38 -2.17
N ALA A 140 8.59 8.33 -1.53
CA ALA A 140 9.97 8.69 -1.86
C ALA A 140 10.91 7.48 -1.76
N GLY A 141 10.73 6.64 -0.75
CA GLY A 141 11.44 5.36 -0.61
C GLY A 141 11.18 4.40 -1.77
N GLN A 142 9.92 4.27 -2.22
CA GLN A 142 9.56 3.42 -3.37
C GLN A 142 10.22 3.91 -4.67
N PHE A 143 10.15 5.22 -4.95
CA PHE A 143 10.83 5.80 -6.13
C PHE A 143 12.34 5.64 -6.08
N THR A 144 12.94 5.77 -4.90
CA THR A 144 14.38 5.54 -4.71
C THR A 144 14.74 4.08 -5.00
N ALA A 145 13.95 3.13 -4.51
CA ALA A 145 14.15 1.71 -4.77
C ALA A 145 14.05 1.40 -6.27
N ALA A 146 13.01 1.91 -6.93
CA ALA A 146 12.82 1.74 -8.38
C ALA A 146 13.97 2.36 -9.19
N SER A 147 14.44 3.54 -8.81
CA SER A 147 15.58 4.21 -9.46
C SER A 147 16.89 3.42 -9.31
N LYS A 148 17.14 2.84 -8.13
CA LYS A 148 18.31 1.97 -7.92
C LYS A 148 18.23 0.70 -8.77
N ALA A 149 17.07 0.07 -8.84
CA ALA A 149 16.85 -1.10 -9.70
C ALA A 149 17.06 -0.75 -11.18
N ALA A 150 16.55 0.39 -11.63
CA ALA A 150 16.74 0.89 -12.99
C ALA A 150 18.22 1.08 -13.34
N ASN A 151 18.99 1.67 -12.41
CA ASN A 151 20.42 1.90 -12.59
C ASN A 151 21.20 0.58 -12.79
N VAL A 152 20.88 -0.44 -11.99
CA VAL A 152 21.48 -1.79 -12.12
C VAL A 152 21.18 -2.41 -13.50
N LEU A 153 20.00 -2.11 -14.06
CA LEU A 153 19.60 -2.58 -15.39
C LEU A 153 20.13 -1.71 -16.54
N GLY A 154 20.94 -0.69 -16.25
CA GLY A 154 21.47 0.25 -17.26
C GLY A 154 20.39 1.18 -17.84
N LEU A 155 19.26 1.36 -17.16
CA LEU A 155 18.18 2.26 -17.55
C LEU A 155 18.36 3.63 -16.90
N ASN A 156 17.75 4.67 -17.49
CA ASN A 156 17.78 6.00 -16.90
C ASN A 156 16.89 6.04 -15.62
N PRO A 157 17.47 6.24 -14.42
CA PRO A 157 16.72 6.19 -13.17
C PRO A 157 15.60 7.22 -13.08
N SER A 158 15.84 8.45 -13.56
CA SER A 158 14.85 9.51 -13.54
C SER A 158 13.67 9.24 -14.47
N ALA A 159 13.95 8.73 -15.68
CA ALA A 159 12.88 8.35 -16.61
C ALA A 159 12.00 7.25 -16.06
N ILE A 160 12.60 6.25 -15.40
CA ILE A 160 11.84 5.15 -14.75
C ILE A 160 11.01 5.67 -13.58
N ALA A 161 11.56 6.54 -12.73
CA ALA A 161 10.80 7.13 -11.62
C ALA A 161 9.57 7.92 -12.11
N VAL A 162 9.76 8.77 -13.13
CA VAL A 162 8.66 9.53 -13.75
C VAL A 162 7.67 8.58 -14.41
N GLY A 163 8.15 7.58 -15.14
CA GLY A 163 7.29 6.58 -15.79
C GLY A 163 6.40 5.84 -14.78
N ILE A 164 6.98 5.39 -13.67
CA ILE A 164 6.22 4.71 -12.59
C ILE A 164 5.20 5.67 -11.99
N ALA A 165 5.55 6.93 -11.73
CA ALA A 165 4.61 7.92 -11.20
C ALA A 165 3.40 8.10 -12.14
N VAL A 166 3.65 8.29 -13.43
CA VAL A 166 2.59 8.45 -14.45
C VAL A 166 1.72 7.19 -14.53
N LEU A 167 2.34 6.01 -14.58
CA LEU A 167 1.61 4.73 -14.61
C LEU A 167 0.75 4.51 -13.36
N THR A 168 1.27 4.87 -12.19
CA THR A 168 0.52 4.74 -10.91
C THR A 168 -0.68 5.69 -10.90
N ILE A 169 -0.51 6.94 -11.33
CA ILE A 169 -1.60 7.91 -11.45
C ILE A 169 -2.65 7.40 -12.44
N ALA A 170 -2.22 6.95 -13.62
CA ALA A 170 -3.13 6.40 -14.63
C ALA A 170 -3.91 5.19 -14.09
N TYR A 171 -3.24 4.28 -13.37
CA TYR A 171 -3.89 3.13 -12.74
C TYR A 171 -4.97 3.53 -11.74
N ILE A 172 -4.69 4.52 -10.86
CA ILE A 172 -5.65 5.03 -9.87
C ILE A 172 -6.90 5.63 -10.54
N PHE A 173 -6.72 6.36 -11.65
CA PHE A 173 -7.86 6.95 -12.38
C PHE A 173 -8.66 5.94 -13.21
N LEU A 174 -8.08 4.79 -13.53
CA LEU A 174 -8.76 3.76 -14.32
C LEU A 174 -9.63 2.82 -13.47
N GLY A 175 -9.44 2.77 -12.18
CA GLY A 175 -10.26 1.91 -11.34
C GLY A 175 -9.68 1.36 -10.12
#